data_72e878239b0b7287869bcf61281b570c
#
_entry.id   72e878239b0b7287869bcf61281b570c
#
_cell.length_a   1.000
_cell.length_b   1.000
_cell.length_c   1.000
_cell.angle_alpha   90.00
_cell.angle_beta   90.00
_cell.angle_gamma   90.00
#
_symmetry.space_group_name_H-M   'P 1'
#
loop_
_entity.id
_entity.type
_entity.pdbx_description
1 polymer ?
#
loop_
_entity_poly.entity_id
_entity_poly.type
_entity_poly.pdbx_seq_one_letter_code
_entity_poly.pdbx_strand_id
1 'polypeptide(L)'
;GLWQLMPATGREFGLEVNENVDERYHIEKATVAACKYFKQAYAKYGDWMAVSAAYNAGQGRISSQLDQQLASHAMDLWLVEETSRYMFRLLAVKEIFKNPQRYGFLLKKEHLYPPIPYKEITVTTPIANLSDFAKQQGITYAQLRDANPWLREQTLKNRTGKTYVLQIPTQEGMYYDPTKTVAYNKHWVI
;
A
#
# COMPACT_ATOMS: atom_id res chain seq x y z
N GLY A 1 0.58 -7.00 2.21
CA GLY A 1 0.00 -5.69 1.91
C GLY A 1 0.43 -5.17 0.56
N LEU A 2 -0.16 -4.08 0.13
CA LEU A 2 0.03 -3.48 -1.20
C LEU A 2 1.52 -3.21 -1.52
N TRP A 3 2.25 -2.70 -0.56
CA TRP A 3 3.64 -2.28 -0.73
C TRP A 3 4.67 -3.39 -0.53
N GLN A 4 4.27 -4.58 -0.11
CA GLN A 4 5.17 -5.72 0.13
C GLN A 4 6.41 -5.40 0.99
N LEU A 5 6.27 -4.46 1.95
CA LEU A 5 7.34 -4.12 2.88
C LEU A 5 7.68 -5.33 3.76
N MET A 6 8.96 -5.59 3.94
CA MET A 6 9.43 -6.58 4.92
C MET A 6 9.06 -6.13 6.34
N PRO A 7 8.82 -7.05 7.29
CA PRO A 7 8.45 -6.69 8.68
C PRO A 7 9.42 -5.70 9.33
N ALA A 8 10.73 -5.89 9.14
CA ALA A 8 11.76 -5.01 9.67
C ALA A 8 11.64 -3.60 9.08
N THR A 9 11.53 -3.51 7.76
CA THR A 9 11.36 -2.22 7.06
C THR A 9 10.06 -1.53 7.48
N GLY A 10 8.95 -2.27 7.61
CA GLY A 10 7.69 -1.68 8.08
C GLY A 10 7.87 -1.02 9.46
N ARG A 11 8.50 -1.71 10.41
CA ARG A 11 8.78 -1.17 11.75
C ARG A 11 9.73 0.02 11.73
N GLU A 12 10.79 -0.03 10.91
CA GLU A 12 11.74 1.07 10.73
C GLU A 12 11.04 2.37 10.29
N PHE A 13 10.03 2.26 9.41
CA PHE A 13 9.27 3.41 8.92
C PHE A 13 7.98 3.70 9.71
N GLY A 14 7.86 3.13 10.92
CA GLY A 14 6.86 3.51 11.91
C GLY A 14 5.56 2.70 11.86
N LEU A 15 5.53 1.55 11.18
CA LEU A 15 4.38 0.65 11.20
C LEU A 15 4.44 -0.30 12.40
N GLU A 16 3.30 -0.56 13.01
CA GLU A 16 3.15 -1.66 13.95
C GLU A 16 3.06 -2.97 13.18
N VAL A 17 3.96 -3.91 13.50
CA VAL A 17 3.99 -5.23 12.87
C VAL A 17 4.24 -6.29 13.94
N ASN A 18 3.18 -6.97 14.35
CA ASN A 18 3.19 -8.08 15.30
C ASN A 18 2.11 -9.11 14.90
N GLU A 19 1.86 -10.11 15.74
CA GLU A 19 0.89 -11.16 15.48
C GLU A 19 -0.57 -10.66 15.50
N ASN A 20 -0.88 -9.66 16.31
CA ASN A 20 -2.23 -9.12 16.49
C ASN A 20 -2.55 -7.98 15.50
N VAL A 21 -1.54 -7.13 15.22
CA VAL A 21 -1.64 -5.95 14.35
C VAL A 21 -0.52 -5.97 13.32
N ASP A 22 -0.86 -5.83 12.05
CA ASP A 22 0.11 -5.67 10.97
C ASP A 22 -0.30 -4.52 10.04
N GLU A 23 0.21 -3.32 10.33
CA GLU A 23 -0.11 -2.10 9.61
C GLU A 23 0.45 -2.05 8.18
N ARG A 24 1.22 -3.06 7.74
CA ARG A 24 1.58 -3.22 6.32
C ARG A 24 0.35 -3.51 5.45
N TYR A 25 -0.75 -3.96 6.05
CA TYR A 25 -2.05 -4.13 5.42
C TYR A 25 -2.96 -2.89 5.51
N HIS A 26 -2.58 -1.90 6.30
CA HIS A 26 -3.28 -0.62 6.37
C HIS A 26 -2.80 0.28 5.22
N ILE A 27 -3.60 0.43 4.18
CA ILE A 27 -3.19 1.04 2.91
C ILE A 27 -2.57 2.43 3.12
N GLU A 28 -3.23 3.31 3.86
CA GLU A 28 -2.76 4.69 4.07
C GLU A 28 -1.45 4.73 4.87
N LYS A 29 -1.39 4.02 6.00
CA LYS A 29 -0.16 3.97 6.82
C LYS A 29 1.01 3.33 6.06
N ALA A 30 0.75 2.21 5.37
CA ALA A 30 1.76 1.54 4.57
C ALA A 30 2.25 2.42 3.41
N THR A 31 1.37 3.22 2.80
CA THR A 31 1.73 4.18 1.75
C THR A 31 2.61 5.30 2.30
N VAL A 32 2.28 5.84 3.47
CA VAL A 32 3.14 6.83 4.14
C VAL A 32 4.52 6.25 4.45
N ALA A 33 4.58 5.02 4.95
CA ALA A 33 5.86 4.33 5.23
C ALA A 33 6.67 4.11 3.95
N ALA A 34 6.04 3.66 2.87
CA ALA A 34 6.69 3.50 1.56
C ALA A 34 7.21 4.84 1.01
N CYS A 35 6.43 5.92 1.12
CA CYS A 35 6.88 7.24 0.71
C CYS A 35 8.09 7.73 1.52
N LYS A 36 8.15 7.45 2.82
CA LYS A 36 9.33 7.76 3.65
C LYS A 36 10.55 6.98 3.18
N TYR A 37 10.38 5.68 2.91
CA TYR A 37 11.44 4.84 2.34
C TYR A 37 11.96 5.41 1.02
N PHE A 38 11.08 5.76 0.09
CA PHE A 38 11.47 6.31 -1.22
C PHE A 38 12.21 7.65 -1.09
N LYS A 39 11.76 8.54 -0.20
CA LYS A 39 12.46 9.81 0.06
C LYS A 39 13.84 9.59 0.64
N GLN A 40 14.00 8.67 1.59
CA GLN A 40 15.28 8.32 2.18
C GLN A 40 16.22 7.71 1.13
N ALA A 41 15.72 6.76 0.32
CA ALA A 41 16.52 6.14 -0.73
C ALA A 41 16.91 7.15 -1.82
N TYR A 42 16.00 8.06 -2.18
CA TYR A 42 16.33 9.12 -3.15
C TYR A 42 17.37 10.11 -2.62
N ALA A 43 17.29 10.48 -1.35
CA ALA A 43 18.32 11.32 -0.72
C ALA A 43 19.72 10.65 -0.74
N LYS A 44 19.74 9.31 -0.70
CA LYS A 44 20.99 8.53 -0.76
C LYS A 44 21.55 8.41 -2.19
N TYR A 45 20.70 8.11 -3.16
CA TYR A 45 21.12 7.74 -4.52
C TYR A 45 21.01 8.87 -5.55
N GLY A 46 20.14 9.85 -5.34
CA GLY A 46 19.85 10.90 -6.32
C GLY A 46 19.21 10.42 -7.62
N ASP A 47 18.92 9.11 -7.73
CA ASP A 47 18.46 8.44 -8.94
C ASP A 47 17.25 7.55 -8.65
N TRP A 48 16.14 7.78 -9.33
CA TRP A 48 14.91 7.00 -9.17
C TRP A 48 15.05 5.55 -9.65
N MET A 49 15.96 5.28 -10.59
CA MET A 49 16.20 3.90 -11.03
C MET A 49 16.95 3.12 -9.95
N ALA A 50 17.92 3.76 -9.28
CA ALA A 50 18.58 3.18 -8.11
C ALA A 50 17.62 2.96 -6.94
N VAL A 51 16.69 3.90 -6.69
CA VAL A 51 15.62 3.75 -5.70
C VAL A 51 14.72 2.56 -6.03
N SER A 52 14.33 2.41 -7.29
CA SER A 52 13.51 1.30 -7.77
C SER A 52 14.21 -0.07 -7.60
N ALA A 53 15.48 -0.14 -8.00
CA ALA A 53 16.30 -1.33 -7.83
C ALA A 53 16.50 -1.67 -6.34
N ALA A 54 16.75 -0.66 -5.50
CA ALA A 54 16.92 -0.81 -4.05
C ALA A 54 15.63 -1.26 -3.34
N TYR A 55 14.48 -0.82 -3.81
CA TYR A 55 13.20 -1.29 -3.28
C TYR A 55 12.97 -2.78 -3.53
N ASN A 56 13.35 -3.28 -4.70
CA ASN A 56 13.25 -4.69 -5.06
C ASN A 56 14.35 -5.56 -4.40
N ALA A 57 15.61 -5.12 -4.45
CA ALA A 57 16.77 -5.93 -4.08
C ALA A 57 17.41 -5.57 -2.73
N GLY A 58 16.97 -4.47 -2.11
CA GLY A 58 17.54 -3.93 -0.88
C GLY A 58 18.62 -2.87 -1.12
N GLN A 59 18.60 -1.80 -0.30
CA GLN A 59 19.53 -0.67 -0.43
C GLN A 59 21.00 -1.08 -0.28
N GLY A 60 21.32 -1.98 0.67
CA GLY A 60 22.68 -2.45 0.88
C GLY A 60 23.26 -3.14 -0.36
N ARG A 61 22.45 -4.00 -1.01
CA ARG A 61 22.86 -4.70 -2.23
C ARG A 61 23.14 -3.72 -3.36
N ILE A 62 22.24 -2.77 -3.60
CA ILE A 62 22.44 -1.81 -4.71
C ILE A 62 23.63 -0.91 -4.46
N SER A 63 23.84 -0.42 -3.23
CA SER A 63 25.05 0.34 -2.89
C SER A 63 26.32 -0.46 -3.17
N SER A 64 26.37 -1.72 -2.71
CA SER A 64 27.52 -2.60 -2.98
C SER A 64 27.76 -2.84 -4.48
N GLN A 65 26.70 -2.98 -5.26
CA GLN A 65 26.84 -3.18 -6.71
C GLN A 65 27.32 -1.92 -7.43
N LEU A 66 26.84 -0.72 -7.03
CA LEU A 66 27.36 0.54 -7.57
C LEU A 66 28.86 0.70 -7.32
N ASP A 67 29.30 0.38 -6.09
CA ASP A 67 30.72 0.45 -5.72
C ASP A 67 31.57 -0.59 -6.46
N GLN A 68 31.13 -1.85 -6.46
CA GLN A 68 31.89 -2.96 -7.07
C GLN A 68 32.00 -2.84 -8.59
N GLN A 69 30.97 -2.33 -9.25
CA GLN A 69 30.95 -2.18 -10.70
C GLN A 69 31.42 -0.78 -11.16
N LEU A 70 31.83 0.09 -10.23
CA LEU A 70 32.27 1.46 -10.49
C LEU A 70 31.22 2.24 -11.33
N ALA A 71 29.94 1.99 -11.08
CA ALA A 71 28.84 2.59 -11.82
C ALA A 71 28.24 3.77 -11.04
N SER A 72 27.90 4.84 -11.77
CA SER A 72 27.25 6.03 -11.21
C SER A 72 25.71 5.95 -11.26
N HIS A 73 25.16 5.09 -12.10
CA HIS A 73 23.73 4.95 -12.32
C HIS A 73 23.29 3.49 -12.25
N ALA A 74 22.12 3.24 -11.70
CA ALA A 74 21.59 1.87 -11.58
C ALA A 74 21.32 1.20 -12.94
N MET A 75 21.11 1.97 -14.00
CA MET A 75 20.91 1.46 -15.35
C MET A 75 22.19 0.85 -15.96
N ASP A 76 23.37 1.20 -15.43
CA ASP A 76 24.67 0.68 -15.89
C ASP A 76 25.07 -0.59 -15.13
N LEU A 77 24.25 -1.03 -14.15
CA LEU A 77 24.55 -2.19 -13.33
C LEU A 77 24.19 -3.51 -14.01
N TRP A 78 25.10 -4.46 -13.95
CA TRP A 78 24.79 -5.87 -14.16
C TRP A 78 24.12 -6.45 -12.92
N LEU A 79 22.78 -6.58 -12.96
CA LEU A 79 21.97 -7.08 -11.86
C LEU A 79 21.37 -8.45 -12.21
N VAL A 80 20.89 -9.17 -11.20
CA VAL A 80 20.07 -10.36 -11.41
C VAL A 80 18.83 -9.99 -12.24
N GLU A 81 18.38 -10.91 -13.08
CA GLU A 81 17.30 -10.68 -14.05
C GLU A 81 16.04 -10.10 -13.39
N GLU A 82 15.66 -10.60 -12.23
CA GLU A 82 14.49 -10.12 -11.49
C GLU A 82 14.56 -8.61 -11.22
N THR A 83 15.67 -8.12 -10.67
CA THR A 83 15.84 -6.70 -10.32
C THR A 83 16.00 -5.83 -11.55
N SER A 84 16.75 -6.29 -12.55
CA SER A 84 16.89 -5.60 -13.83
C SER A 84 15.53 -5.43 -14.50
N ARG A 85 14.75 -6.50 -14.63
CA ARG A 85 13.40 -6.45 -15.23
C ARG A 85 12.41 -5.62 -14.41
N TYR A 86 12.57 -5.57 -13.08
CA TYR A 86 11.69 -4.79 -12.22
C TYR A 86 11.69 -3.31 -12.60
N MET A 87 12.88 -2.73 -12.81
CA MET A 87 13.03 -1.33 -13.22
C MET A 87 12.29 -1.03 -14.54
N PHE A 88 12.48 -1.88 -15.54
CA PHE A 88 11.83 -1.70 -16.85
C PHE A 88 10.32 -1.96 -16.80
N ARG A 89 9.87 -2.92 -16.01
CA ARG A 89 8.43 -3.16 -15.77
C ARG A 89 7.76 -1.95 -15.13
N LEU A 90 8.44 -1.31 -14.17
CA LEU A 90 7.93 -0.11 -13.51
C LEU A 90 7.77 1.03 -14.52
N LEU A 91 8.77 1.25 -15.38
CA LEU A 91 8.70 2.24 -16.45
C LEU A 91 7.58 1.93 -17.46
N ALA A 92 7.44 0.67 -17.87
CA ALA A 92 6.39 0.23 -18.80
C ALA A 92 5.00 0.46 -18.21
N VAL A 93 4.77 0.06 -16.96
CA VAL A 93 3.50 0.29 -16.26
C VAL A 93 3.21 1.78 -16.11
N LYS A 94 4.22 2.59 -15.74
CA LYS A 94 4.10 4.04 -15.66
C LYS A 94 3.65 4.65 -16.99
N GLU A 95 4.22 4.20 -18.11
CA GLU A 95 3.85 4.69 -19.46
C GLU A 95 2.40 4.29 -19.81
N ILE A 96 1.98 3.06 -19.50
CA ILE A 96 0.60 2.60 -19.70
C ILE A 96 -0.37 3.46 -18.89
N PHE A 97 -0.10 3.69 -17.60
CA PHE A 97 -0.96 4.52 -16.75
C PHE A 97 -0.99 5.99 -17.19
N LYS A 98 0.09 6.48 -17.79
CA LYS A 98 0.15 7.84 -18.33
C LYS A 98 -0.70 8.01 -19.59
N ASN A 99 -0.73 7.00 -20.44
CA ASN A 99 -1.42 7.01 -21.72
C ASN A 99 -2.22 5.72 -21.98
N PRO A 100 -3.23 5.38 -21.18
CA PRO A 100 -3.91 4.07 -21.25
C PRO A 100 -4.57 3.84 -22.62
N GLN A 101 -5.14 4.85 -23.23
CA GLN A 101 -5.81 4.74 -24.54
C GLN A 101 -4.85 4.32 -25.65
N ARG A 102 -3.59 4.78 -25.64
CA ARG A 102 -2.55 4.40 -26.59
C ARG A 102 -2.27 2.88 -26.57
N TYR A 103 -2.54 2.24 -25.44
CA TYR A 103 -2.32 0.83 -25.21
C TYR A 103 -3.61 0.00 -25.25
N GLY A 104 -4.69 0.58 -25.78
CA GLY A 104 -5.97 -0.10 -25.98
C GLY A 104 -6.89 -0.13 -24.74
N PHE A 105 -6.54 0.56 -23.67
CA PHE A 105 -7.41 0.67 -22.48
C PHE A 105 -8.40 1.82 -22.66
N LEU A 106 -9.60 1.49 -23.13
CA LEU A 106 -10.70 2.44 -23.33
C LEU A 106 -11.60 2.42 -22.09
N LEU A 107 -11.21 3.20 -21.08
CA LEU A 107 -11.93 3.26 -19.80
C LEU A 107 -13.10 4.25 -19.90
N LYS A 108 -14.28 3.83 -19.45
CA LYS A 108 -15.44 4.70 -19.24
C LYS A 108 -15.64 4.93 -17.75
N LYS A 109 -16.37 5.99 -17.39
CA LYS A 109 -16.66 6.31 -16.00
C LYS A 109 -17.34 5.13 -15.27
N GLU A 110 -18.21 4.41 -15.94
CA GLU A 110 -18.89 3.22 -15.42
C GLU A 110 -18.00 2.02 -15.13
N HIS A 111 -16.76 2.01 -15.65
CA HIS A 111 -15.75 0.98 -15.35
C HIS A 111 -14.96 1.25 -14.06
N LEU A 112 -15.17 2.39 -13.43
CA LEU A 112 -14.47 2.79 -12.21
C LEU A 112 -15.27 2.39 -10.98
N TYR A 113 -14.57 2.14 -9.89
CA TYR A 113 -15.19 1.88 -8.59
C TYR A 113 -15.31 3.20 -7.80
N PRO A 114 -16.47 3.46 -7.17
CA PRO A 114 -16.61 4.58 -6.25
C PRO A 114 -15.77 4.33 -4.98
N PRO A 115 -15.36 5.39 -4.28
CA PRO A 115 -14.82 5.26 -2.94
C PRO A 115 -15.85 4.59 -2.02
N ILE A 116 -15.38 3.66 -1.16
CA ILE A 116 -16.24 3.06 -0.14
C ILE A 116 -16.36 4.05 1.02
N PRO A 117 -17.56 4.55 1.35
CA PRO A 117 -17.76 5.40 2.51
C PRO A 117 -17.68 4.59 3.80
N TYR A 118 -16.88 5.05 4.74
CA TYR A 118 -16.70 4.46 6.06
C TYR A 118 -17.14 5.42 7.17
N LYS A 119 -17.63 4.85 8.27
CA LYS A 119 -17.66 5.49 9.57
C LYS A 119 -16.38 5.10 10.32
N GLU A 120 -15.70 6.05 10.92
CA GLU A 120 -14.52 5.80 11.74
C GLU A 120 -14.90 5.66 13.22
N ILE A 121 -14.34 4.65 13.87
CA ILE A 121 -14.48 4.43 15.31
C ILE A 121 -13.09 4.39 15.94
N THR A 122 -12.88 5.31 16.88
CA THR A 122 -11.66 5.37 17.69
C THR A 122 -11.75 4.37 18.84
N VAL A 123 -10.74 3.51 18.98
CA VAL A 123 -10.65 2.48 20.01
C VAL A 123 -9.33 2.64 20.76
N THR A 124 -9.42 2.77 22.09
CA THR A 124 -8.27 2.87 23.00
C THR A 124 -8.17 1.70 23.97
N THR A 125 -9.21 0.86 24.03
CA THR A 125 -9.31 -0.31 24.89
C THR A 125 -9.21 -1.61 24.11
N PRO A 126 -8.85 -2.74 24.72
CA PRO A 126 -8.91 -4.04 24.07
C PRO A 126 -10.32 -4.39 23.58
N ILE A 127 -10.41 -5.09 22.45
CA ILE A 127 -11.65 -5.71 21.97
C ILE A 127 -11.48 -7.22 22.11
N ALA A 128 -12.24 -7.82 23.01
CA ALA A 128 -12.14 -9.25 23.31
C ALA A 128 -12.65 -10.15 22.18
N ASN A 129 -13.63 -9.66 21.40
CA ASN A 129 -14.19 -10.40 20.27
C ASN A 129 -14.60 -9.41 19.16
N LEU A 130 -13.90 -9.48 18.03
CA LEU A 130 -14.17 -8.63 16.87
C LEU A 130 -15.47 -9.00 16.16
N SER A 131 -15.99 -10.24 16.31
CA SER A 131 -17.29 -10.62 15.74
C SER A 131 -18.44 -9.96 16.50
N ASP A 132 -18.36 -9.93 17.83
CA ASP A 132 -19.34 -9.22 18.65
C ASP A 132 -19.30 -7.73 18.41
N PHE A 133 -18.08 -7.16 18.30
CA PHE A 133 -17.89 -5.76 17.97
C PHE A 133 -18.51 -5.43 16.60
N ALA A 134 -18.27 -6.23 15.57
CA ALA A 134 -18.83 -6.02 14.24
C ALA A 134 -20.39 -6.04 14.28
N LYS A 135 -20.95 -7.02 14.98
CA LYS A 135 -22.41 -7.14 15.17
C LYS A 135 -23.00 -5.89 15.85
N GLN A 136 -22.32 -5.36 16.88
CA GLN A 136 -22.73 -4.10 17.54
C GLN A 136 -22.70 -2.90 16.59
N GLN A 137 -21.83 -2.92 15.58
CA GLN A 137 -21.76 -1.87 14.56
C GLN A 137 -22.72 -2.11 13.38
N GLY A 138 -23.54 -3.18 13.41
CA GLY A 138 -24.49 -3.51 12.35
C GLY A 138 -23.87 -4.08 11.07
N ILE A 139 -22.66 -4.64 11.17
CA ILE A 139 -21.92 -5.26 10.06
C ILE A 139 -21.51 -6.69 10.40
N THR A 140 -21.09 -7.45 9.39
CA THR A 140 -20.51 -8.77 9.58
C THR A 140 -19.03 -8.69 9.97
N TYR A 141 -18.50 -9.75 10.59
CA TYR A 141 -17.07 -9.89 10.87
C TYR A 141 -16.22 -9.81 9.59
N ALA A 142 -16.71 -10.41 8.49
CA ALA A 142 -16.02 -10.33 7.19
C ALA A 142 -15.89 -8.89 6.71
N GLN A 143 -16.97 -8.12 6.74
CA GLN A 143 -16.97 -6.70 6.36
C GLN A 143 -16.03 -5.86 7.25
N LEU A 144 -15.98 -6.14 8.57
CA LEU A 144 -15.04 -5.49 9.46
C LEU A 144 -13.59 -5.81 9.07
N ARG A 145 -13.29 -7.08 8.73
CA ARG A 145 -11.93 -7.53 8.37
C ARG A 145 -11.49 -7.00 7.01
N ASP A 146 -12.41 -6.95 6.05
CA ASP A 146 -12.12 -6.38 4.72
C ASP A 146 -11.82 -4.87 4.80
N ALA A 147 -12.54 -4.14 5.65
CA ALA A 147 -12.29 -2.73 5.90
C ALA A 147 -11.03 -2.48 6.75
N ASN A 148 -10.63 -3.46 7.60
CA ASN A 148 -9.49 -3.35 8.51
C ASN A 148 -8.56 -4.57 8.37
N PRO A 149 -7.92 -4.80 7.23
CA PRO A 149 -7.11 -6.00 7.00
C PRO A 149 -5.84 -6.07 7.85
N TRP A 150 -5.48 -4.98 8.51
CA TRP A 150 -4.37 -4.87 9.45
C TRP A 150 -4.62 -5.54 10.80
N LEU A 151 -5.89 -5.84 11.15
CA LEU A 151 -6.24 -6.70 12.28
C LEU A 151 -5.90 -8.15 11.91
N ARG A 152 -5.09 -8.87 12.67
CA ARG A 152 -4.61 -10.22 12.30
C ARG A 152 -5.27 -11.36 13.07
N GLU A 153 -5.85 -11.09 14.23
CA GLU A 153 -6.54 -12.03 15.08
C GLU A 153 -8.03 -11.69 15.22
N GLN A 154 -8.79 -12.51 15.93
CA GLN A 154 -10.19 -12.26 16.27
C GLN A 154 -10.38 -11.29 17.46
N THR A 155 -9.27 -10.78 17.98
CA THR A 155 -9.22 -9.86 19.11
C THR A 155 -8.33 -8.68 18.80
N LEU A 156 -8.53 -7.55 19.44
CA LEU A 156 -7.55 -6.45 19.47
C LEU A 156 -7.00 -6.33 20.89
N LYS A 157 -5.77 -6.79 21.10
CA LYS A 157 -5.18 -6.94 22.44
C LYS A 157 -4.75 -5.64 23.10
N ASN A 158 -4.69 -4.54 22.44
CA ASN A 158 -4.31 -3.18 22.88
C ASN A 158 -3.80 -3.02 24.34
N ARG A 159 -2.71 -3.69 24.67
CA ARG A 159 -2.14 -3.71 26.04
C ARG A 159 -1.48 -2.38 26.44
N THR A 160 -1.16 -1.55 25.48
CA THR A 160 -0.40 -0.30 25.67
C THR A 160 -1.29 0.94 25.61
N GLY A 161 -2.61 0.77 25.47
CA GLY A 161 -3.55 1.90 25.36
C GLY A 161 -3.36 2.76 24.12
N LYS A 162 -2.84 2.18 23.03
CA LYS A 162 -2.73 2.89 21.74
C LYS A 162 -4.12 3.25 21.21
N THR A 163 -4.14 4.32 20.45
CA THR A 163 -5.34 4.71 19.70
C THR A 163 -5.35 4.05 18.34
N TYR A 164 -6.37 3.25 18.08
CA TYR A 164 -6.65 2.68 16.78
C TYR A 164 -7.91 3.30 16.19
N VAL A 165 -7.93 3.52 14.89
CA VAL A 165 -9.11 3.95 14.15
C VAL A 165 -9.57 2.78 13.29
N LEU A 166 -10.76 2.27 13.56
CA LEU A 166 -11.39 1.20 12.78
C LEU A 166 -12.34 1.80 11.77
N GLN A 167 -12.22 1.37 10.52
CA GLN A 167 -13.12 1.74 9.44
C GLN A 167 -14.31 0.79 9.43
N ILE A 168 -15.52 1.33 9.52
CA ILE A 168 -16.77 0.59 9.49
C ILE A 168 -17.51 0.94 8.19
N PRO A 169 -17.65 0.02 7.23
CA PRO A 169 -18.35 0.31 5.99
C PRO A 169 -19.82 0.67 6.28
N THR A 170 -20.31 1.72 5.62
CA THR A 170 -21.71 2.10 5.72
C THR A 170 -22.56 1.21 4.82
N GLN A 171 -23.86 1.11 5.08
CA GLN A 171 -24.81 0.37 4.23
C GLN A 171 -24.72 0.85 2.77
N GLU A 172 -24.61 2.15 2.57
CA GLU A 172 -24.43 2.78 1.27
C GLU A 172 -23.13 2.34 0.58
N GLY A 173 -22.04 2.17 1.35
CA GLY A 173 -20.73 1.76 0.83
C GLY A 173 -20.65 0.30 0.41
N MET A 174 -21.61 -0.53 0.82
CA MET A 174 -21.64 -1.95 0.48
C MET A 174 -22.25 -2.25 -0.91
N TYR A 175 -22.84 -1.25 -1.55
CA TYR A 175 -23.45 -1.39 -2.87
C TYR A 175 -22.73 -0.53 -3.89
N TYR A 176 -22.45 -1.13 -5.05
CA TYR A 176 -21.86 -0.42 -6.17
C TYR A 176 -22.86 0.59 -6.74
N ASP A 177 -22.47 1.86 -6.78
CA ASP A 177 -23.23 2.95 -7.41
C ASP A 177 -22.33 3.67 -8.43
N PRO A 178 -22.51 3.41 -9.74
CA PRO A 178 -21.69 4.02 -10.79
C PRO A 178 -21.83 5.54 -10.86
N THR A 179 -22.92 6.12 -10.32
CA THR A 179 -23.12 7.57 -10.33
C THR A 179 -22.16 8.31 -9.40
N LYS A 180 -21.64 7.61 -8.36
CA LYS A 180 -20.70 8.14 -7.37
C LYS A 180 -19.23 8.00 -7.77
N THR A 181 -18.94 7.38 -8.92
CA THR A 181 -17.57 7.25 -9.41
C THR A 181 -17.02 8.59 -9.85
N VAL A 182 -15.79 8.87 -9.41
CA VAL A 182 -15.02 10.05 -9.83
C VAL A 182 -13.72 9.55 -10.47
N ALA A 183 -13.47 10.00 -11.70
CA ALA A 183 -12.19 9.72 -12.34
C ALA A 183 -11.08 10.50 -11.61
N TYR A 184 -10.14 9.78 -11.00
CA TYR A 184 -8.98 10.40 -10.34
C TYR A 184 -8.13 11.20 -11.35
N ASN A 185 -7.99 10.69 -12.57
CA ASN A 185 -7.34 11.37 -13.68
C ASN A 185 -8.31 11.44 -14.87
N LYS A 186 -8.70 12.65 -15.25
CA LYS A 186 -9.63 12.89 -16.36
C LYS A 186 -9.12 12.37 -17.71
N HIS A 187 -7.81 12.24 -17.88
CA HIS A 187 -7.21 11.69 -19.10
C HIS A 187 -7.35 10.16 -19.23
N TRP A 188 -7.74 9.46 -18.20
CA TRP A 188 -7.94 8.02 -18.22
C TRP A 188 -9.31 7.61 -18.75
N VAL A 189 -10.29 8.52 -18.70
CA VAL A 189 -11.69 8.22 -19.01
C VAL A 189 -12.08 8.96 -20.30
N ILE A 190 -12.75 8.23 -21.20
CA ILE A 190 -13.35 8.73 -22.44
C ILE A 190 -14.85 8.95 -22.28
#